data_e62534625aea06ab46a7ae2e56b87c18
#
_entry.id   e62534625aea06ab46a7ae2e56b87c18
#
_cell.length_a   1.000
_cell.length_b   1.000
_cell.length_c   1.000
_cell.angle_alpha   90.00
_cell.angle_beta   90.00
_cell.angle_gamma   90.00
#
_symmetry.space_group_name_H-M   'P 1'
#
loop_
_entity.id
_entity.type
_entity.pdbx_description
1 polymer ?
#
loop_
_entity_poly.entity_id
_entity_poly.type
_entity_poly.pdbx_seq_one_letter_code
_entity_poly.pdbx_strand_id
1 'polypeptide(L)'
;GYEQRPDRRELPAPAAPHRGTGGTGPGPLGSPSPAASGPGEPHARLNPKYLFDTFVIGASNRFAHAAAVAVAEAPAKAYNPLFIYGESGLGKTHLLHAIGHYARSLYPGTRVRYVSSEEFTNEFINSIRDGKGDAFRKRYRDVDILLVDDIQFLASKESTQEEFFHTFNTLHNANKQIVLSSDRPPKQLMTLEDRLRNRFEWGLTTDVQPPELETRIAILRKKAVQEQLNAPPEVLEFIASRISRNIRELEGALIRVTAFASLNRQPVDLGLTEIVLKDLIPGGEDSAPEITAGAIMAATA
;
A
#
# COMPACT_ATOMS: atom_id res chain seq x y z
N GLY A 1 -68.45 -39.47 -2.86
CA GLY A 1 -69.18 -39.76 -1.63
C GLY A 1 -68.50 -39.18 -0.45
N TYR A 2 -69.19 -38.27 0.22
CA TYR A 2 -69.15 -37.87 1.64
C TYR A 2 -67.84 -37.41 2.24
N GLU A 3 -67.60 -36.06 2.45
CA GLU A 3 -68.09 -35.26 3.59
C GLU A 3 -67.68 -35.82 4.96
N GLN A 4 -66.82 -35.05 5.68
CA GLN A 4 -67.18 -34.34 6.92
C GLN A 4 -65.93 -33.67 7.57
N ARG A 5 -66.03 -32.34 7.76
CA ARG A 5 -65.49 -31.61 8.90
C ARG A 5 -66.44 -31.81 10.09
N PRO A 6 -66.21 -31.37 11.35
CA PRO A 6 -65.19 -30.51 11.93
C PRO A 6 -64.67 -31.03 13.27
N ASP A 7 -63.73 -30.36 13.93
CA ASP A 7 -64.00 -29.75 15.26
C ASP A 7 -62.94 -28.76 15.73
N ARG A 8 -63.45 -27.64 16.20
CA ARG A 8 -62.73 -26.61 16.98
C ARG A 8 -62.56 -27.06 18.41
N ARG A 9 -61.44 -26.69 19.06
CA ARG A 9 -61.37 -26.31 20.50
C ARG A 9 -60.05 -25.58 20.70
N GLU A 10 -60.13 -24.29 20.89
CA GLU A 10 -60.21 -23.47 22.10
C GLU A 10 -58.85 -23.19 22.76
N LEU A 11 -58.54 -21.90 22.66
CA LEU A 11 -57.50 -21.22 23.44
C LEU A 11 -57.88 -21.07 24.91
N PRO A 12 -56.97 -20.92 25.80
CA PRO A 12 -57.18 -19.99 26.95
C PRO A 12 -56.23 -18.83 26.91
N ALA A 13 -56.79 -17.68 27.31
CA ALA A 13 -56.22 -16.37 27.45
C ALA A 13 -55.59 -16.15 28.83
N PRO A 14 -55.09 -14.94 29.13
CA PRO A 14 -53.83 -14.66 29.82
C PRO A 14 -54.02 -14.37 31.33
N ALA A 15 -52.98 -14.46 32.11
CA ALA A 15 -52.89 -13.95 33.46
C ALA A 15 -51.88 -12.81 33.59
N ALA A 16 -52.32 -11.70 34.15
CA ALA A 16 -51.59 -10.50 34.47
C ALA A 16 -51.18 -10.52 35.98
N PRO A 17 -50.64 -9.45 36.57
CA PRO A 17 -49.21 -9.25 36.90
C PRO A 17 -48.98 -9.22 38.40
N HIS A 18 -47.72 -9.43 38.83
CA HIS A 18 -47.32 -9.04 40.20
C HIS A 18 -46.27 -7.93 40.19
N ARG A 19 -46.63 -6.84 40.84
CA ARG A 19 -45.79 -5.72 41.30
C ARG A 19 -44.82 -6.19 42.38
N GLY A 20 -43.58 -5.70 42.25
CA GLY A 20 -42.61 -5.71 43.32
C GLY A 20 -41.66 -4.53 43.15
N THR A 21 -41.66 -3.70 44.14
CA THR A 21 -41.08 -2.37 44.27
C THR A 21 -39.59 -2.38 44.55
N GLY A 22 -38.89 -1.35 44.04
CA GLY A 22 -37.84 -0.62 44.78
C GLY A 22 -36.41 -0.75 44.27
N GLY A 23 -35.78 0.41 43.98
CA GLY A 23 -34.34 0.54 43.98
C GLY A 23 -33.77 1.47 42.90
N THR A 24 -33.69 2.74 43.28
CA THR A 24 -33.02 3.85 42.56
C THR A 24 -31.52 3.70 42.47
N GLY A 25 -30.95 4.07 41.28
CA GLY A 25 -29.57 4.42 41.12
C GLY A 25 -29.15 4.52 39.63
N PRO A 26 -28.71 5.71 39.12
CA PRO A 26 -28.26 5.83 37.75
C PRO A 26 -26.82 5.32 37.61
N GLY A 27 -26.61 4.26 36.86
CA GLY A 27 -25.29 3.79 36.45
C GLY A 27 -24.79 4.53 35.18
N PRO A 28 -23.48 4.65 34.98
CA PRO A 28 -22.89 5.49 33.96
C PRO A 28 -23.10 4.92 32.55
N LEU A 29 -23.28 5.86 31.62
CA LEU A 29 -23.40 5.66 30.18
C LEU A 29 -22.28 4.72 29.67
N GLY A 30 -22.65 3.53 29.25
CA GLY A 30 -21.77 2.60 28.54
C GLY A 30 -21.44 3.15 27.16
N SER A 31 -20.18 3.33 26.92
CA SER A 31 -19.63 3.58 25.59
C SER A 31 -20.09 2.49 24.62
N PRO A 32 -20.42 2.81 23.34
CA PRO A 32 -20.76 1.79 22.38
C PRO A 32 -19.53 0.90 22.12
N SER A 33 -19.64 -0.37 22.44
CA SER A 33 -18.69 -1.39 22.01
C SER A 33 -18.61 -1.38 20.48
N PRO A 34 -17.41 -1.47 19.90
CA PRO A 34 -17.31 -1.65 18.45
C PRO A 34 -17.98 -2.98 18.07
N ALA A 35 -18.88 -2.90 17.11
CA ALA A 35 -19.57 -4.06 16.56
C ALA A 35 -18.55 -5.13 16.16
N ALA A 36 -18.70 -6.33 16.70
CA ALA A 36 -17.93 -7.49 16.34
C ALA A 36 -18.14 -7.74 14.84
N SER A 37 -17.06 -7.57 14.06
CA SER A 37 -16.99 -7.99 12.68
C SER A 37 -17.27 -9.48 12.59
N GLY A 38 -18.27 -9.85 11.77
CA GLY A 38 -18.63 -11.25 11.50
C GLY A 38 -17.46 -12.07 10.95
N PRO A 39 -17.50 -13.39 11.03
CA PRO A 39 -16.43 -14.24 10.58
C PRO A 39 -16.35 -14.25 9.05
N GLY A 40 -15.23 -13.76 8.47
CA GLY A 40 -14.74 -14.28 7.21
C GLY A 40 -14.78 -13.44 5.96
N GLU A 41 -14.56 -12.12 6.00
CA GLU A 41 -13.97 -11.49 4.81
C GLU A 41 -12.44 -11.56 4.91
N PRO A 42 -11.73 -12.11 3.90
CA PRO A 42 -10.29 -12.01 3.89
C PRO A 42 -9.91 -10.53 3.79
N HIS A 43 -9.39 -9.99 4.88
CA HIS A 43 -8.95 -8.60 4.92
C HIS A 43 -8.03 -8.33 3.72
N ALA A 44 -8.36 -7.32 2.93
CA ALA A 44 -7.61 -6.94 1.74
C ALA A 44 -6.15 -6.54 2.03
N ARG A 45 -5.74 -6.47 3.30
CA ARG A 45 -4.41 -6.04 3.80
C ARG A 45 -3.97 -4.69 3.23
N LEU A 46 -4.94 -3.82 2.93
CA LEU A 46 -4.67 -2.49 2.39
C LEU A 46 -4.23 -1.55 3.50
N ASN A 47 -3.17 -0.78 3.25
CA ASN A 47 -2.73 0.26 4.17
C ASN A 47 -3.72 1.44 4.12
N PRO A 48 -4.35 1.81 5.24
CA PRO A 48 -5.36 2.88 5.28
C PRO A 48 -4.81 4.27 4.96
N LYS A 49 -3.49 4.48 5.02
CA LYS A 49 -2.83 5.74 4.68
C LYS A 49 -2.65 5.94 3.17
N TYR A 50 -2.72 4.88 2.36
CA TYR A 50 -2.44 4.92 0.93
C TYR A 50 -3.73 5.02 0.11
N LEU A 51 -4.26 6.24 0.04
CA LEU A 51 -5.45 6.61 -0.72
C LEU A 51 -5.06 7.48 -1.91
N PHE A 52 -5.93 7.61 -2.93
CA PHE A 52 -5.72 8.61 -3.99
C PHE A 52 -5.69 10.04 -3.44
N ASP A 53 -6.51 10.35 -2.43
CA ASP A 53 -6.54 11.67 -1.78
C ASP A 53 -5.23 12.02 -1.07
N THR A 54 -4.48 11.01 -0.63
CA THR A 54 -3.17 11.22 0.01
C THR A 54 -2.00 11.14 -0.96
N PHE A 55 -2.23 10.73 -2.20
CA PHE A 55 -1.22 10.71 -3.25
C PHE A 55 -1.01 12.13 -3.82
N VAL A 56 0.24 12.52 -4.04
CA VAL A 56 0.58 13.82 -4.65
C VAL A 56 0.85 13.64 -6.13
N ILE A 57 0.06 14.32 -6.96
CA ILE A 57 0.15 14.22 -8.41
C ILE A 57 1.11 15.29 -8.93
N GLY A 58 2.05 14.89 -9.78
CA GLY A 58 2.96 15.76 -10.52
C GLY A 58 3.10 15.30 -11.97
N ALA A 59 3.93 15.96 -12.76
CA ALA A 59 4.18 15.57 -14.16
C ALA A 59 4.74 14.15 -14.26
N SER A 60 5.58 13.75 -13.30
CA SER A 60 6.30 12.48 -13.25
C SER A 60 5.42 11.24 -12.99
N ASN A 61 4.19 11.41 -12.49
CA ASN A 61 3.31 10.31 -12.10
C ASN A 61 1.85 10.47 -12.56
N ARG A 62 1.52 11.56 -13.25
CA ARG A 62 0.15 11.89 -13.67
C ARG A 62 -0.49 10.80 -14.51
N PHE A 63 0.26 10.22 -15.44
CA PHE A 63 -0.26 9.17 -16.32
C PHE A 63 -0.54 7.88 -15.55
N ALA A 64 0.40 7.45 -14.70
CA ALA A 64 0.22 6.29 -13.84
C ALA A 64 -0.97 6.47 -12.87
N HIS A 65 -1.12 7.66 -12.29
CA HIS A 65 -2.26 7.99 -11.44
C HIS A 65 -3.58 7.91 -12.21
N ALA A 66 -3.67 8.52 -13.40
CA ALA A 66 -4.89 8.47 -14.22
C ALA A 66 -5.26 7.04 -14.63
N ALA A 67 -4.27 6.22 -15.00
CA ALA A 67 -4.49 4.80 -15.30
C ALA A 67 -4.98 4.01 -14.08
N ALA A 68 -4.42 4.29 -12.90
CA ALA A 68 -4.83 3.67 -11.65
C ALA A 68 -6.29 4.01 -11.28
N VAL A 69 -6.69 5.27 -11.42
CA VAL A 69 -8.08 5.71 -11.21
C VAL A 69 -9.02 5.02 -12.19
N ALA A 70 -8.70 5.00 -13.48
CA ALA A 70 -9.50 4.35 -14.52
C ALA A 70 -9.72 2.85 -14.25
N VAL A 71 -8.69 2.15 -13.77
CA VAL A 71 -8.77 0.73 -13.40
C VAL A 71 -9.65 0.52 -12.17
N ALA A 72 -9.58 1.40 -11.17
CA ALA A 72 -10.43 1.32 -9.99
C ALA A 72 -11.91 1.60 -10.31
N GLU A 73 -12.19 2.51 -11.25
CA GLU A 73 -13.54 2.87 -11.71
C GLU A 73 -14.17 1.80 -12.63
N ALA A 74 -13.35 1.15 -13.45
CA ALA A 74 -13.81 0.14 -14.40
C ALA A 74 -12.90 -1.10 -14.37
N PRO A 75 -12.93 -1.91 -13.29
CA PRO A 75 -12.06 -3.08 -13.15
C PRO A 75 -12.22 -4.06 -14.31
N ALA A 76 -11.11 -4.55 -14.84
CA ALA A 76 -10.97 -5.43 -15.99
C ALA A 76 -11.50 -4.89 -17.33
N LYS A 77 -12.05 -3.69 -17.35
CA LYS A 77 -12.60 -3.05 -18.58
C LYS A 77 -11.69 -1.95 -19.11
N ALA A 78 -11.06 -1.17 -18.24
CA ALA A 78 -10.18 -0.10 -18.67
C ALA A 78 -8.85 -0.65 -19.21
N TYR A 79 -8.03 -1.22 -18.33
CA TYR A 79 -6.72 -1.79 -18.67
C TYR A 79 -6.47 -3.05 -17.84
N ASN A 80 -6.19 -4.20 -18.48
CA ASN A 80 -5.96 -5.44 -17.76
C ASN A 80 -4.91 -6.32 -18.47
N PRO A 81 -3.73 -6.56 -17.86
CA PRO A 81 -3.29 -6.00 -16.61
C PRO A 81 -2.92 -4.51 -16.69
N LEU A 82 -2.88 -3.83 -15.54
CA LEU A 82 -2.16 -2.56 -15.39
C LEU A 82 -0.78 -2.87 -14.81
N PHE A 83 0.28 -2.48 -15.49
CA PHE A 83 1.66 -2.67 -15.06
C PHE A 83 2.31 -1.31 -14.77
N ILE A 84 2.66 -1.05 -13.51
CA ILE A 84 3.26 0.21 -13.06
C ILE A 84 4.72 -0.05 -12.70
N TYR A 85 5.65 0.64 -13.35
CA TYR A 85 7.07 0.47 -13.05
C TYR A 85 7.78 1.80 -12.75
N GLY A 86 8.93 1.71 -12.15
CA GLY A 86 9.80 2.84 -11.79
C GLY A 86 10.70 2.49 -10.62
N GLU A 87 11.72 3.28 -10.39
CA GLU A 87 12.67 3.06 -9.29
C GLU A 87 11.99 2.87 -7.94
N SER A 88 12.71 2.32 -6.98
CA SER A 88 12.18 2.12 -5.62
C SER A 88 11.83 3.44 -4.96
N GLY A 89 10.75 3.44 -4.16
CA GLY A 89 10.36 4.61 -3.38
C GLY A 89 9.64 5.72 -4.13
N LEU A 90 9.12 5.48 -5.35
CA LEU A 90 8.39 6.48 -6.16
C LEU A 90 6.86 6.45 -5.96
N GLY A 91 6.34 5.63 -5.05
CA GLY A 91 4.90 5.60 -4.75
C GLY A 91 4.09 4.54 -5.49
N LYS A 92 4.71 3.56 -6.14
CA LYS A 92 4.02 2.43 -6.82
C LYS A 92 3.10 1.66 -5.87
N THR A 93 3.63 1.25 -4.73
CA THR A 93 2.86 0.58 -3.66
C THR A 93 1.66 1.42 -3.22
N HIS A 94 1.82 2.73 -3.09
CA HIS A 94 0.74 3.65 -2.75
C HIS A 94 -0.39 3.59 -3.80
N LEU A 95 -0.04 3.62 -5.09
CA LEU A 95 -1.04 3.51 -6.17
C LEU A 95 -1.78 2.17 -6.14
N LEU A 96 -1.09 1.05 -5.89
CA LEU A 96 -1.75 -0.26 -5.76
C LEU A 96 -2.79 -0.27 -4.64
N HIS A 97 -2.42 0.20 -3.45
CA HIS A 97 -3.35 0.29 -2.32
C HIS A 97 -4.51 1.25 -2.59
N ALA A 98 -4.23 2.40 -3.22
CA ALA A 98 -5.25 3.38 -3.58
C ALA A 98 -6.29 2.80 -4.55
N ILE A 99 -5.86 2.03 -5.56
CA ILE A 99 -6.77 1.28 -6.44
C ILE A 99 -7.71 0.38 -5.63
N GLY A 100 -7.14 -0.41 -4.71
CA GLY A 100 -7.92 -1.32 -3.88
C GLY A 100 -8.94 -0.61 -3.00
N HIS A 101 -8.54 0.47 -2.34
CA HIS A 101 -9.45 1.27 -1.51
C HIS A 101 -10.56 1.91 -2.35
N TYR A 102 -10.21 2.54 -3.46
CA TYR A 102 -11.16 3.26 -4.28
C TYR A 102 -12.16 2.32 -4.97
N ALA A 103 -11.70 1.19 -5.51
CA ALA A 103 -12.58 0.18 -6.09
C ALA A 103 -13.58 -0.36 -5.05
N ARG A 104 -13.14 -0.62 -3.81
CA ARG A 104 -14.04 -1.06 -2.73
C ARG A 104 -15.03 0.02 -2.30
N SER A 105 -14.68 1.28 -2.36
CA SER A 105 -15.60 2.39 -2.07
C SER A 105 -16.67 2.56 -3.14
N LEU A 106 -16.31 2.34 -4.41
CA LEU A 106 -17.26 2.41 -5.55
C LEU A 106 -18.15 1.16 -5.63
N TYR A 107 -17.59 -0.01 -5.35
CA TYR A 107 -18.24 -1.30 -5.48
C TYR A 107 -18.14 -2.09 -4.17
N PRO A 108 -19.05 -1.84 -3.20
CA PRO A 108 -19.07 -2.61 -1.95
C PRO A 108 -19.19 -4.11 -2.21
N GLY A 109 -18.41 -4.90 -1.47
CA GLY A 109 -18.34 -6.36 -1.69
C GLY A 109 -17.28 -6.81 -2.70
N THR A 110 -16.57 -5.90 -3.38
CA THR A 110 -15.44 -6.25 -4.24
C THR A 110 -14.32 -6.91 -3.43
N ARG A 111 -13.95 -8.11 -3.85
CA ARG A 111 -12.89 -8.91 -3.23
C ARG A 111 -11.55 -8.45 -3.77
N VAL A 112 -10.82 -7.69 -2.99
CA VAL A 112 -9.49 -7.18 -3.31
C VAL A 112 -8.44 -7.96 -2.54
N ARG A 113 -7.38 -8.40 -3.19
CA ARG A 113 -6.20 -8.97 -2.55
C ARG A 113 -4.96 -8.19 -2.96
N TYR A 114 -4.25 -7.70 -1.96
CA TYR A 114 -2.90 -7.15 -2.09
C TYR A 114 -1.89 -8.15 -1.57
N VAL A 115 -0.78 -8.32 -2.29
CA VAL A 115 0.30 -9.23 -1.94
C VAL A 115 1.61 -8.76 -2.58
N SER A 116 2.74 -8.92 -1.89
CA SER A 116 4.04 -8.83 -2.55
C SER A 116 4.36 -10.15 -3.27
N SER A 117 5.19 -10.11 -4.31
CA SER A 117 5.59 -11.33 -5.01
C SER A 117 6.40 -12.30 -4.13
N GLU A 118 7.14 -11.78 -3.15
CA GLU A 118 7.83 -12.59 -2.15
C GLU A 118 6.83 -13.31 -1.23
N GLU A 119 5.79 -12.61 -0.78
CA GLU A 119 4.74 -13.20 0.04
C GLU A 119 3.96 -14.27 -0.73
N PHE A 120 3.61 -14.01 -2.00
CA PHE A 120 3.01 -15.01 -2.88
C PHE A 120 3.86 -16.27 -2.96
N THR A 121 5.17 -16.10 -3.18
CA THR A 121 6.13 -17.22 -3.25
C THR A 121 6.15 -18.00 -1.94
N ASN A 122 6.25 -17.32 -0.81
CA ASN A 122 6.31 -17.97 0.50
C ASN A 122 5.00 -18.70 0.85
N GLU A 123 3.85 -18.07 0.58
CA GLU A 123 2.54 -18.71 0.77
C GLU A 123 2.38 -19.95 -0.11
N PHE A 124 2.84 -19.89 -1.38
CA PHE A 124 2.81 -21.02 -2.30
C PHE A 124 3.67 -22.19 -1.79
N ILE A 125 4.94 -21.95 -1.46
CA ILE A 125 5.87 -22.96 -0.96
C ILE A 125 5.30 -23.63 0.29
N ASN A 126 4.80 -22.83 1.24
CA ASN A 126 4.20 -23.35 2.47
C ASN A 126 2.94 -24.18 2.19
N SER A 127 2.11 -23.73 1.23
CA SER A 127 0.89 -24.48 0.88
C SER A 127 1.17 -25.85 0.29
N ILE A 128 2.24 -26.00 -0.51
CA ILE A 128 2.67 -27.29 -1.04
C ILE A 128 3.19 -28.18 0.08
N ARG A 129 4.04 -27.65 0.96
CA ARG A 129 4.57 -28.41 2.10
C ARG A 129 3.47 -28.92 3.03
N ASP A 130 2.43 -28.11 3.25
CA ASP A 130 1.34 -28.41 4.16
C ASP A 130 0.18 -29.18 3.48
N GLY A 131 0.29 -29.52 2.20
CA GLY A 131 -0.77 -30.18 1.41
C GLY A 131 -2.04 -29.32 1.21
N LYS A 132 -1.91 -28.00 1.26
CA LYS A 132 -3.02 -27.01 1.17
C LYS A 132 -3.05 -26.24 -0.14
N GLY A 133 -2.56 -26.82 -1.23
CA GLY A 133 -2.46 -26.16 -2.54
C GLY A 133 -3.81 -25.66 -3.06
N ASP A 134 -4.90 -26.39 -2.87
CA ASP A 134 -6.24 -25.97 -3.33
C ASP A 134 -6.76 -24.75 -2.55
N ALA A 135 -6.51 -24.67 -1.25
CA ALA A 135 -6.87 -23.51 -0.44
C ALA A 135 -6.07 -22.26 -0.87
N PHE A 136 -4.78 -22.43 -1.23
CA PHE A 136 -3.96 -21.38 -1.79
C PHE A 136 -4.54 -20.89 -3.13
N ARG A 137 -4.80 -21.80 -4.07
CA ARG A 137 -5.39 -21.44 -5.38
C ARG A 137 -6.71 -20.72 -5.22
N LYS A 138 -7.60 -21.21 -4.37
CA LYS A 138 -8.88 -20.55 -4.08
C LYS A 138 -8.67 -19.13 -3.58
N ARG A 139 -7.73 -18.91 -2.66
CA ARG A 139 -7.44 -17.59 -2.08
C ARG A 139 -7.00 -16.55 -3.12
N TYR A 140 -6.22 -16.97 -4.12
CA TYR A 140 -5.69 -16.08 -5.15
C TYR A 140 -6.58 -15.99 -6.39
N ARG A 141 -7.37 -17.00 -6.70
CA ARG A 141 -8.22 -17.05 -7.90
C ARG A 141 -9.67 -16.66 -7.66
N ASP A 142 -10.10 -16.61 -6.38
CA ASP A 142 -11.44 -16.17 -6.00
C ASP A 142 -11.45 -14.72 -5.52
N VAL A 143 -10.87 -13.82 -6.32
CA VAL A 143 -10.83 -12.38 -6.10
C VAL A 143 -11.34 -11.63 -7.32
N ASP A 144 -11.75 -10.39 -7.14
CA ASP A 144 -12.18 -9.51 -8.23
C ASP A 144 -11.05 -8.61 -8.70
N ILE A 145 -10.13 -8.26 -7.78
CA ILE A 145 -8.93 -7.46 -8.06
C ILE A 145 -7.74 -8.09 -7.34
N LEU A 146 -6.70 -8.43 -8.08
CA LEU A 146 -5.41 -8.88 -7.57
C LEU A 146 -4.36 -7.79 -7.77
N LEU A 147 -3.76 -7.33 -6.68
CA LEU A 147 -2.71 -6.33 -6.64
C LEU A 147 -1.42 -7.01 -6.21
N VAL A 148 -0.45 -7.09 -7.10
CA VAL A 148 0.85 -7.75 -6.84
C VAL A 148 1.96 -6.72 -6.87
N ASP A 149 2.61 -6.54 -5.74
CA ASP A 149 3.69 -5.58 -5.59
C ASP A 149 5.05 -6.24 -5.84
N ASP A 150 5.97 -5.46 -6.41
CA ASP A 150 7.38 -5.82 -6.61
C ASP A 150 7.57 -7.17 -7.33
N ILE A 151 6.94 -7.33 -8.51
CA ILE A 151 6.96 -8.59 -9.29
C ILE A 151 8.38 -9.05 -9.66
N GLN A 152 9.37 -8.16 -9.68
CA GLN A 152 10.78 -8.49 -9.92
C GLN A 152 11.36 -9.48 -8.90
N PHE A 153 10.74 -9.59 -7.71
CA PHE A 153 11.16 -10.54 -6.67
C PHE A 153 10.40 -11.87 -6.71
N LEU A 154 9.57 -12.09 -7.72
CA LEU A 154 8.97 -13.41 -7.91
C LEU A 154 10.09 -14.45 -8.07
N ALA A 155 10.05 -15.51 -7.25
CA ALA A 155 11.10 -16.52 -7.26
C ALA A 155 11.35 -17.07 -8.65
N SER A 156 12.62 -17.22 -9.02
CA SER A 156 13.05 -17.78 -10.30
C SER A 156 12.77 -19.28 -10.45
N LYS A 157 12.21 -19.95 -9.41
CA LYS A 157 11.81 -21.35 -9.48
C LYS A 157 10.65 -21.52 -10.44
N GLU A 158 10.81 -22.43 -11.39
CA GLU A 158 9.84 -22.75 -12.44
C GLU A 158 8.44 -23.02 -11.85
N SER A 159 8.33 -23.84 -10.79
CA SER A 159 7.05 -24.15 -10.16
C SER A 159 6.30 -22.93 -9.60
N THR A 160 7.02 -21.93 -9.08
CA THR A 160 6.40 -20.70 -8.56
C THR A 160 5.94 -19.80 -9.71
N GLN A 161 6.76 -19.67 -10.76
CA GLN A 161 6.38 -18.89 -11.96
C GLN A 161 5.22 -19.55 -12.69
N GLU A 162 5.19 -20.87 -12.75
CA GLU A 162 4.08 -21.64 -13.33
C GLU A 162 2.77 -21.41 -12.55
N GLU A 163 2.78 -21.50 -11.21
CA GLU A 163 1.58 -21.24 -10.41
C GLU A 163 1.09 -19.78 -10.57
N PHE A 164 2.03 -18.83 -10.64
CA PHE A 164 1.69 -17.43 -10.89
C PHE A 164 1.07 -17.25 -12.29
N PHE A 165 1.66 -17.90 -13.31
CA PHE A 165 1.12 -17.88 -14.67
C PHE A 165 -0.31 -18.44 -14.76
N HIS A 166 -0.58 -19.55 -14.09
CA HIS A 166 -1.92 -20.13 -14.03
C HIS A 166 -2.90 -19.24 -13.26
N THR A 167 -2.46 -18.62 -12.17
CA THR A 167 -3.27 -17.66 -11.42
C THR A 167 -3.61 -16.45 -12.27
N PHE A 168 -2.62 -15.88 -12.97
CA PHE A 168 -2.80 -14.78 -13.90
C PHE A 168 -3.83 -15.11 -14.98
N ASN A 169 -3.65 -16.23 -15.69
CA ASN A 169 -4.56 -16.65 -16.75
C ASN A 169 -5.98 -16.89 -16.26
N THR A 170 -6.13 -17.53 -15.09
CA THR A 170 -7.45 -17.80 -14.50
C THR A 170 -8.20 -16.49 -14.24
N LEU A 171 -7.54 -15.51 -13.63
CA LEU A 171 -8.14 -14.20 -13.34
C LEU A 171 -8.41 -13.40 -14.62
N HIS A 172 -7.45 -13.34 -15.52
CA HIS A 172 -7.60 -12.59 -16.76
C HIS A 172 -8.76 -13.12 -17.62
N ASN A 173 -8.85 -14.45 -17.79
CA ASN A 173 -9.91 -15.11 -18.56
C ASN A 173 -11.31 -14.96 -17.89
N ALA A 174 -11.34 -14.81 -16.57
CA ALA A 174 -12.56 -14.55 -15.81
C ALA A 174 -12.94 -13.06 -15.75
N ASN A 175 -12.26 -12.20 -16.53
CA ASN A 175 -12.43 -10.73 -16.49
C ASN A 175 -12.26 -10.15 -15.08
N LYS A 176 -11.23 -10.62 -14.33
CA LYS A 176 -10.82 -10.06 -13.06
C LYS A 176 -9.63 -9.15 -13.25
N GLN A 177 -9.58 -8.06 -12.51
CA GLN A 177 -8.52 -7.06 -12.63
C GLN A 177 -7.21 -7.57 -12.03
N ILE A 178 -6.11 -7.37 -12.76
CA ILE A 178 -4.75 -7.61 -12.28
C ILE A 178 -3.98 -6.30 -12.37
N VAL A 179 -3.29 -5.93 -11.29
CA VAL A 179 -2.38 -4.78 -11.23
C VAL A 179 -1.04 -5.26 -10.70
N LEU A 180 0.02 -4.91 -11.39
CA LEU A 180 1.39 -5.32 -11.07
C LEU A 180 2.27 -4.10 -10.87
N SER A 181 3.18 -4.13 -9.90
CA SER A 181 4.26 -3.16 -9.81
C SER A 181 5.63 -3.79 -10.00
N SER A 182 6.59 -2.99 -10.44
CA SER A 182 7.98 -3.42 -10.63
C SER A 182 8.96 -2.25 -10.51
N ASP A 183 10.24 -2.55 -10.29
CA ASP A 183 11.32 -1.56 -10.38
C ASP A 183 11.72 -1.24 -11.84
N ARG A 184 11.34 -2.10 -12.80
CA ARG A 184 11.68 -1.99 -14.23
C ARG A 184 10.56 -2.52 -15.12
N PRO A 185 10.55 -2.17 -16.43
CA PRO A 185 9.52 -2.62 -17.36
C PRO A 185 9.58 -4.14 -17.62
N PRO A 186 8.47 -4.77 -18.08
CA PRO A 186 8.39 -6.21 -18.27
C PRO A 186 9.54 -6.81 -19.09
N LYS A 187 9.98 -6.13 -20.16
CA LYS A 187 11.08 -6.59 -21.03
C LYS A 187 12.42 -6.75 -20.31
N GLN A 188 12.63 -6.06 -19.21
CA GLN A 188 13.87 -6.09 -18.42
C GLN A 188 13.83 -7.10 -17.26
N LEU A 189 12.72 -7.80 -17.06
CA LEU A 189 12.57 -8.82 -16.03
C LEU A 189 13.15 -10.17 -16.48
N MET A 190 14.47 -10.21 -16.66
CA MET A 190 15.17 -11.37 -17.26
C MET A 190 15.12 -12.65 -16.40
N THR A 191 14.77 -12.53 -15.12
CA THR A 191 14.58 -13.68 -14.20
C THR A 191 13.23 -14.35 -14.39
N LEU A 192 12.29 -13.71 -15.08
CA LEU A 192 10.97 -14.23 -15.36
C LEU A 192 10.93 -14.87 -16.76
N GLU A 193 10.13 -15.92 -16.86
CA GLU A 193 9.90 -16.60 -18.14
C GLU A 193 9.23 -15.68 -19.16
N ASP A 194 9.56 -15.89 -20.44
CA ASP A 194 9.02 -15.10 -21.55
C ASP A 194 7.49 -15.08 -21.57
N ARG A 195 6.86 -16.22 -21.23
CA ARG A 195 5.39 -16.31 -21.19
C ARG A 195 4.77 -15.36 -20.17
N LEU A 196 5.41 -15.13 -19.00
CA LEU A 196 4.96 -14.16 -18.01
C LEU A 196 5.16 -12.72 -18.50
N ARG A 197 6.37 -12.41 -19.02
CA ARG A 197 6.66 -11.08 -19.53
C ARG A 197 5.69 -10.66 -20.63
N ASN A 198 5.38 -11.57 -21.55
CA ASN A 198 4.40 -11.33 -22.61
C ASN A 198 3.00 -11.08 -22.07
N ARG A 199 2.58 -11.76 -20.99
CA ARG A 199 1.27 -11.52 -20.33
C ARG A 199 1.20 -10.14 -19.70
N PHE A 200 2.29 -9.67 -19.10
CA PHE A 200 2.34 -8.35 -18.48
C PHE A 200 2.19 -7.21 -19.50
N GLU A 201 2.60 -7.43 -20.73
CA GLU A 201 2.46 -6.47 -21.83
C GLU A 201 1.07 -6.45 -22.49
N TRP A 202 0.15 -7.35 -22.12
CA TRP A 202 -1.17 -7.41 -22.76
C TRP A 202 -2.07 -6.19 -22.48
N GLY A 203 -1.91 -5.56 -21.34
CA GLY A 203 -2.67 -4.38 -20.93
C GLY A 203 -1.93 -3.07 -21.12
N LEU A 204 -1.97 -2.23 -20.10
CA LEU A 204 -1.27 -0.95 -20.09
C LEU A 204 -0.02 -1.03 -19.21
N THR A 205 1.11 -0.65 -19.76
CA THR A 205 2.36 -0.44 -19.02
C THR A 205 2.59 1.06 -18.88
N THR A 206 2.81 1.52 -17.66
CA THR A 206 3.07 2.93 -17.34
C THR A 206 4.23 3.05 -16.35
N ASP A 207 4.99 4.14 -16.49
CA ASP A 207 6.10 4.44 -15.61
C ASP A 207 5.78 5.52 -14.58
N VAL A 208 6.54 5.51 -13.50
CA VAL A 208 6.59 6.58 -12.49
C VAL A 208 8.03 7.04 -12.40
N GLN A 209 8.25 8.33 -12.68
CA GLN A 209 9.56 8.96 -12.66
C GLN A 209 9.81 9.70 -11.33
N PRO A 210 11.07 10.00 -10.98
CA PRO A 210 11.38 10.88 -9.85
C PRO A 210 10.65 12.22 -9.97
N PRO A 211 10.03 12.71 -8.88
CA PRO A 211 9.25 13.94 -8.89
C PRO A 211 10.14 15.17 -9.01
N GLU A 212 9.63 16.19 -9.69
CA GLU A 212 10.21 17.54 -9.73
C GLU A 212 10.13 18.23 -8.36
N LEU A 213 10.90 19.32 -8.19
CA LEU A 213 11.07 20.01 -6.90
C LEU A 213 9.73 20.41 -6.26
N GLU A 214 8.82 21.01 -7.02
CA GLU A 214 7.51 21.44 -6.53
C GLU A 214 6.68 20.26 -6.01
N THR A 215 6.72 19.15 -6.73
CA THR A 215 6.04 17.92 -6.30
C THR A 215 6.69 17.36 -5.03
N ARG A 216 8.01 17.38 -4.88
CA ARG A 216 8.70 16.95 -3.65
C ARG A 216 8.32 17.82 -2.45
N ILE A 217 8.26 19.14 -2.62
CA ILE A 217 7.79 20.07 -1.57
C ILE A 217 6.35 19.75 -1.18
N ALA A 218 5.47 19.52 -2.15
CA ALA A 218 4.08 19.15 -1.89
C ALA A 218 3.95 17.81 -1.15
N ILE A 219 4.78 16.82 -1.48
CA ILE A 219 4.85 15.54 -0.77
C ILE A 219 5.23 15.75 0.69
N LEU A 220 6.30 16.50 0.95
CA LEU A 220 6.75 16.79 2.32
C LEU A 220 5.71 17.56 3.12
N ARG A 221 5.06 18.56 2.50
CA ARG A 221 3.98 19.34 3.15
C ARG A 221 2.82 18.43 3.53
N LYS A 222 2.40 17.54 2.62
CA LYS A 222 1.33 16.60 2.87
C LYS A 222 1.70 15.60 3.99
N LYS A 223 2.93 15.10 3.97
CA LYS A 223 3.46 14.22 5.02
C LYS A 223 3.49 14.92 6.37
N ALA A 224 3.95 16.17 6.44
CA ALA A 224 3.96 16.95 7.67
C ALA A 224 2.57 17.10 8.28
N VAL A 225 1.55 17.36 7.45
CA VAL A 225 0.15 17.45 7.90
C VAL A 225 -0.37 16.10 8.40
N GLN A 226 -0.14 15.02 7.65
CA GLN A 226 -0.63 13.68 8.00
C GLN A 226 -0.03 13.14 9.31
N GLU A 227 1.25 13.39 9.54
CA GLU A 227 1.96 12.92 10.73
C GLU A 227 2.02 13.99 11.85
N GLN A 228 1.34 15.13 11.65
CA GLN A 228 1.33 16.27 12.60
C GLN A 228 2.75 16.76 12.96
N LEU A 229 3.63 16.77 11.96
CA LEU A 229 5.00 17.23 12.11
C LEU A 229 5.06 18.75 11.92
N ASN A 230 5.66 19.45 12.87
CA ASN A 230 5.84 20.90 12.78
C ASN A 230 7.18 21.21 12.08
N ALA A 231 7.13 21.54 10.79
CA ALA A 231 8.30 21.92 10.00
C ALA A 231 8.00 23.18 9.19
N PRO A 232 8.84 24.24 9.31
CA PRO A 232 8.68 25.47 8.55
C PRO A 232 8.85 25.22 7.03
N PRO A 233 8.23 26.05 6.17
CA PRO A 233 8.32 25.90 4.71
C PRO A 233 9.75 25.85 4.18
N GLU A 234 10.64 26.68 4.71
CA GLU A 234 12.06 26.72 4.32
C GLU A 234 12.81 25.41 4.60
N VAL A 235 12.43 24.68 5.65
CA VAL A 235 12.98 23.35 5.95
C VAL A 235 12.48 22.33 4.93
N LEU A 236 11.21 22.36 4.56
CA LEU A 236 10.64 21.48 3.54
C LEU A 236 11.30 21.71 2.17
N GLU A 237 11.49 22.97 1.79
CA GLU A 237 12.19 23.36 0.55
C GLU A 237 13.64 22.90 0.56
N PHE A 238 14.34 23.08 1.66
CA PHE A 238 15.72 22.62 1.83
C PHE A 238 15.82 21.11 1.64
N ILE A 239 15.02 20.32 2.36
CA ILE A 239 15.01 18.85 2.23
C ILE A 239 14.70 18.44 0.79
N ALA A 240 13.68 19.03 0.19
CA ALA A 240 13.24 18.73 -1.18
C ALA A 240 14.31 19.06 -2.23
N SER A 241 15.13 20.11 -2.01
CA SER A 241 16.21 20.49 -2.92
C SER A 241 17.40 19.52 -2.87
N ARG A 242 17.62 18.89 -1.73
CA ARG A 242 18.79 18.01 -1.49
C ARG A 242 18.53 16.54 -1.80
N ILE A 243 17.28 16.07 -1.61
CA ILE A 243 16.90 14.67 -1.82
C ILE A 243 15.94 14.61 -3.02
N SER A 244 16.39 14.06 -4.16
CA SER A 244 15.68 14.17 -5.42
C SER A 244 15.12 12.84 -5.96
N ARG A 245 15.71 11.70 -5.60
CA ARG A 245 15.44 10.43 -6.29
C ARG A 245 14.40 9.54 -5.61
N ASN A 246 14.34 9.58 -4.29
CA ASN A 246 13.58 8.59 -3.52
C ASN A 246 12.67 9.28 -2.52
N ILE A 247 11.34 9.09 -2.69
CA ILE A 247 10.34 9.70 -1.80
C ILE A 247 10.43 9.13 -0.37
N ARG A 248 10.81 7.86 -0.20
CA ARG A 248 11.02 7.28 1.14
C ARG A 248 12.17 7.98 1.89
N GLU A 249 13.26 8.27 1.19
CA GLU A 249 14.39 9.04 1.77
C GLU A 249 13.96 10.47 2.08
N LEU A 250 13.20 11.09 1.19
CA LEU A 250 12.64 12.42 1.35
C LEU A 250 11.75 12.52 2.62
N GLU A 251 10.79 11.62 2.76
CA GLU A 251 9.93 11.52 3.94
C GLU A 251 10.72 11.14 5.20
N GLY A 252 11.67 10.22 5.08
CA GLY A 252 12.56 9.80 6.16
C GLY A 252 13.42 10.94 6.69
N ALA A 253 13.91 11.83 5.82
CA ALA A 253 14.65 13.02 6.22
C ALA A 253 13.79 13.99 7.05
N LEU A 254 12.53 14.23 6.65
CA LEU A 254 11.61 15.04 7.43
C LEU A 254 11.35 14.45 8.81
N ILE A 255 11.07 13.15 8.88
CA ILE A 255 10.85 12.44 10.15
C ILE A 255 12.08 12.54 11.03
N ARG A 256 13.29 12.34 10.47
CA ARG A 256 14.55 12.40 11.21
C ARG A 256 14.78 13.78 11.83
N VAL A 257 14.59 14.85 11.06
CA VAL A 257 14.77 16.22 11.54
C VAL A 257 13.76 16.56 12.64
N THR A 258 12.50 16.27 12.44
CA THR A 258 11.44 16.57 13.41
C THR A 258 11.58 15.74 14.69
N ALA A 259 11.96 14.47 14.58
CA ALA A 259 12.25 13.62 15.74
C ALA A 259 13.45 14.13 16.54
N PHE A 260 14.54 14.51 15.88
CA PHE A 260 15.73 15.06 16.54
C PHE A 260 15.39 16.35 17.29
N ALA A 261 14.68 17.26 16.65
CA ALA A 261 14.22 18.52 17.27
C ALA A 261 13.36 18.25 18.51
N SER A 262 12.41 17.33 18.42
CA SER A 262 11.54 16.96 19.54
C SER A 262 12.29 16.36 20.71
N LEU A 263 13.21 15.42 20.46
CA LEU A 263 14.01 14.76 21.50
C LEU A 263 14.96 15.74 22.21
N ASN A 264 15.50 16.72 21.50
CA ASN A 264 16.42 17.72 22.06
C ASN A 264 15.69 19.01 22.53
N ARG A 265 14.34 19.06 22.43
CA ARG A 265 13.53 20.23 22.79
C ARG A 265 13.99 21.50 22.07
N GLN A 266 14.34 21.39 20.80
CA GLN A 266 14.78 22.47 19.93
C GLN A 266 13.72 22.76 18.86
N PRO A 267 13.62 24.00 18.36
CA PRO A 267 12.80 24.29 17.20
C PRO A 267 13.37 23.63 15.94
N VAL A 268 12.50 23.31 14.99
CA VAL A 268 12.90 22.88 13.65
C VAL A 268 13.26 24.11 12.84
N ASP A 269 14.53 24.24 12.46
CA ASP A 269 15.05 25.31 11.60
C ASP A 269 16.08 24.77 10.59
N LEU A 270 16.57 25.65 9.71
CA LEU A 270 17.55 25.27 8.69
C LEU A 270 18.86 24.78 9.29
N GLY A 271 19.38 25.46 10.33
CA GLY A 271 20.64 25.10 10.95
C GLY A 271 20.61 23.70 11.55
N LEU A 272 19.54 23.37 12.29
CA LEU A 272 19.30 22.01 12.80
C LEU A 272 19.21 21.01 11.66
N THR A 273 18.46 21.34 10.61
CA THR A 273 18.24 20.48 9.45
C THR A 273 19.56 20.14 8.75
N GLU A 274 20.42 21.11 8.53
CA GLU A 274 21.75 20.90 7.93
C GLU A 274 22.62 19.95 8.78
N ILE A 275 22.63 20.14 10.08
CA ILE A 275 23.41 19.28 11.00
C ILE A 275 22.86 17.84 10.96
N VAL A 276 21.54 17.67 11.08
CA VAL A 276 20.91 16.34 11.16
C VAL A 276 21.02 15.55 9.87
N LEU A 277 21.02 16.25 8.72
CA LEU A 277 21.04 15.61 7.40
C LEU A 277 22.44 15.60 6.75
N LYS A 278 23.49 16.04 7.44
CA LYS A 278 24.85 16.12 6.89
C LYS A 278 25.30 14.80 6.24
N ASP A 279 25.01 13.67 6.87
CA ASP A 279 25.41 12.34 6.39
C ASP A 279 24.48 11.78 5.29
N LEU A 280 23.30 12.39 5.09
CA LEU A 280 22.30 11.92 4.10
C LEU A 280 22.37 12.74 2.79
N ILE A 281 23.04 13.88 2.81
CA ILE A 281 23.13 14.75 1.63
C ILE A 281 24.38 14.37 0.84
N PRO A 282 24.26 13.79 -0.37
CA PRO A 282 25.41 13.54 -1.23
C PRO A 282 26.03 14.88 -1.64
N GLY A 283 27.25 15.14 -1.23
CA GLY A 283 27.97 16.37 -1.57
C GLY A 283 28.28 17.31 -0.41
N GLY A 284 28.07 16.89 0.85
CA GLY A 284 28.80 17.46 1.97
C GLY A 284 30.24 17.04 1.81
N GLU A 285 31.07 17.89 1.17
CA GLU A 285 32.49 17.69 1.07
C GLU A 285 33.03 17.43 2.47
N ASP A 286 33.46 16.18 2.75
CA ASP A 286 34.59 15.93 3.57
C ASP A 286 35.81 16.51 2.82
N SER A 287 35.97 17.81 2.88
CA SER A 287 37.30 18.44 2.84
C SER A 287 37.94 18.18 4.20
N ALA A 288 38.16 16.91 4.54
CA ALA A 288 39.32 16.58 5.31
C ALA A 288 40.48 17.12 4.49
N PRO A 289 41.34 18.02 5.06
CA PRO A 289 42.51 18.47 4.34
C PRO A 289 43.29 17.21 3.97
N GLU A 290 43.44 16.95 2.67
CA GLU A 290 44.40 15.95 2.19
C GLU A 290 45.72 16.29 2.86
N ILE A 291 46.12 15.50 3.82
CA ILE A 291 47.49 15.53 4.36
C ILE A 291 48.35 14.97 3.24
N THR A 292 48.69 15.86 2.30
CA THR A 292 49.67 15.55 1.27
C THR A 292 51.03 15.31 1.93
N ALA A 293 51.78 14.34 1.43
CA ALA A 293 53.11 14.03 1.90
C ALA A 293 54.02 15.29 1.97
N GLY A 294 53.71 16.37 1.24
CA GLY A 294 54.36 17.68 1.31
C GLY A 294 54.10 18.44 2.60
N ALA A 295 52.92 18.27 3.24
CA ALA A 295 52.62 18.95 4.51
C ALA A 295 53.34 18.31 5.70
N ILE A 296 53.70 17.02 5.61
CA ILE A 296 54.47 16.29 6.65
C ILE A 296 55.94 16.70 6.59
N MET A 297 56.51 16.97 5.41
CA MET A 297 57.90 17.41 5.28
C MET A 297 58.14 18.85 5.71
N ALA A 298 57.13 19.73 5.70
CA ALA A 298 57.27 21.11 6.15
C ALA A 298 57.21 21.25 7.69
N ALA A 299 56.72 20.23 8.42
CA ALA A 299 56.65 20.25 9.88
C ALA A 299 57.83 19.60 10.59
N THR A 300 58.84 19.11 9.84
CA THR A 300 60.05 18.44 10.36
C THR A 300 61.34 19.09 9.92
N ALA A 301 61.35 20.35 9.42
CA ALA A 301 62.50 21.13 9.07
C ALA A 301 62.78 22.27 10.09
#